data_0f16db9b5213ab39f39b64086898b2bd
#
_entry.id   0f16db9b5213ab39f39b64086898b2bd
#
_cell.length_a   1.000
_cell.length_b   1.000
_cell.length_c   1.000
_cell.angle_alpha   90.00
_cell.angle_beta   90.00
_cell.angle_gamma   90.00
#
_symmetry.space_group_name_H-M   'P 1'
#
loop_
_entity.id
_entity.type
_entity.pdbx_description
1 polymer ?
#
loop_
_entity_poly.entity_id
_entity_poly.type
_entity_poly.pdbx_seq_one_letter_code
_entity_poly.pdbx_strand_id
1 'polypeptide(L)'
;NLYYHYVGYLESVGNQPLDIYNKLENAKQQFSGREWTNDDTEKEFHKLIMDSFKDKGNYLNAASIDGFEYGSKYVFRLLLLFNVETSRQKGQRFAFDSFKKEKWDIEHIDSQNNASLVEHEDRLRWLNNVAYILGIESKLNERKATAKPLYNKCMDFIPKYEANLRGTGIDKQYTDFCKEVLEYFSAGDGAIKNKDSIGNLSLLDYKTNREY
;
A
#
# COMPACT_ATOMS: atom_id res chain seq x y z
N ASN A 1 -10.47 10.49 19.31
CA ASN A 1 -9.98 10.69 17.95
C ASN A 1 -10.43 9.68 16.91
N LEU A 2 -11.08 8.60 17.35
CA LEU A 2 -11.63 7.55 16.50
C LEU A 2 -12.65 8.11 15.49
N TYR A 3 -13.60 8.90 15.98
CA TYR A 3 -14.65 9.48 15.14
C TYR A 3 -14.13 10.42 14.05
N TYR A 4 -13.06 11.15 14.31
CA TYR A 4 -12.41 11.99 13.31
C TYR A 4 -12.00 11.19 12.08
N HIS A 5 -11.36 10.03 12.29
CA HIS A 5 -10.89 9.18 11.20
C HIS A 5 -12.04 8.52 10.44
N TYR A 6 -13.06 8.03 11.15
CA TYR A 6 -14.18 7.35 10.51
C TYR A 6 -15.10 8.29 9.74
N VAL A 7 -15.42 9.46 10.32
CA VAL A 7 -16.20 10.48 9.61
C VAL A 7 -15.42 10.99 8.40
N GLY A 8 -14.15 11.33 8.56
CA GLY A 8 -13.32 11.81 7.46
C GLY A 8 -13.19 10.81 6.31
N TYR A 9 -13.02 9.52 6.63
CA TYR A 9 -13.04 8.45 5.63
C TYR A 9 -14.38 8.38 4.90
N LEU A 10 -15.50 8.30 5.63
CA LEU A 10 -16.83 8.17 5.05
C LEU A 10 -17.19 9.35 4.15
N GLU A 11 -16.83 10.59 4.54
CA GLU A 11 -16.97 11.77 3.68
C GLU A 11 -16.11 11.64 2.40
N SER A 12 -14.88 11.16 2.54
CA SER A 12 -13.94 11.03 1.42
C SER A 12 -14.38 9.99 0.38
N VAL A 13 -15.23 9.04 0.77
CA VAL A 13 -15.82 8.04 -0.14
C VAL A 13 -17.26 8.38 -0.58
N GLY A 14 -17.71 9.61 -0.31
CA GLY A 14 -18.93 10.18 -0.87
C GLY A 14 -20.15 10.24 0.06
N ASN A 15 -20.01 9.92 1.37
CA ASN A 15 -21.11 10.13 2.30
C ASN A 15 -21.18 11.61 2.72
N GLN A 16 -22.40 12.13 2.88
CA GLN A 16 -22.58 13.46 3.44
C GLN A 16 -22.55 13.41 4.97
N PRO A 17 -21.98 14.43 5.67
CA PRO A 17 -21.94 14.45 7.13
C PRO A 17 -23.31 14.28 7.79
N LEU A 18 -24.34 14.90 7.22
CA LEU A 18 -25.72 14.79 7.72
C LEU A 18 -26.25 13.36 7.59
N ASP A 19 -25.92 12.66 6.50
CA ASP A 19 -26.36 11.27 6.31
C ASP A 19 -25.67 10.34 7.31
N ILE A 20 -24.39 10.56 7.59
CA ILE A 20 -23.64 9.81 8.61
C ILE A 20 -24.31 10.03 9.97
N TYR A 21 -24.58 11.28 10.34
CA TYR A 21 -25.24 11.64 11.59
C TYR A 21 -26.61 10.97 11.71
N ASN A 22 -27.46 11.10 10.69
CA ASN A 22 -28.82 10.52 10.70
C ASN A 22 -28.79 8.99 10.83
N LYS A 23 -27.84 8.31 10.19
CA LYS A 23 -27.70 6.86 10.33
C LYS A 23 -27.32 6.45 11.76
N LEU A 24 -26.40 7.18 12.39
CA LEU A 24 -26.01 6.93 13.78
C LEU A 24 -27.16 7.20 14.75
N GLU A 25 -27.90 8.30 14.59
CA GLU A 25 -29.06 8.62 15.42
C GLU A 25 -30.19 7.58 15.26
N ASN A 26 -30.48 7.15 14.04
CA ASN A 26 -31.44 6.10 13.78
C ASN A 26 -31.05 4.76 14.42
N ALA A 27 -29.78 4.38 14.32
CA ALA A 27 -29.26 3.18 14.97
C ALA A 27 -29.41 3.26 16.50
N LYS A 28 -29.11 4.41 17.09
CA LYS A 28 -29.27 4.66 18.52
C LYS A 28 -30.72 4.61 18.96
N GLN A 29 -31.65 5.21 18.21
CA GLN A 29 -33.10 5.19 18.51
C GLN A 29 -33.71 3.78 18.43
N GLN A 30 -33.21 2.94 17.53
CA GLN A 30 -33.64 1.55 17.38
C GLN A 30 -33.00 0.59 18.38
N PHE A 31 -31.97 1.07 19.11
CA PHE A 31 -31.24 0.27 20.08
C PHE A 31 -32.10 0.06 21.34
N SER A 32 -32.15 -1.17 21.82
CA SER A 32 -32.94 -1.55 23.00
C SER A 32 -32.14 -2.48 23.92
N GLY A 33 -32.54 -2.54 25.18
CA GLY A 33 -32.04 -3.50 26.14
C GLY A 33 -31.01 -2.94 27.12
N ARG A 34 -30.22 -1.91 26.75
CA ARG A 34 -29.30 -1.21 27.63
C ARG A 34 -28.99 0.18 27.10
N GLU A 35 -28.24 0.97 27.86
CA GLU A 35 -27.75 2.28 27.40
C GLU A 35 -26.79 2.15 26.22
N TRP A 36 -26.90 3.07 25.24
CA TRP A 36 -25.99 3.17 24.10
C TRP A 36 -24.61 3.65 24.54
N THR A 37 -23.56 2.95 24.14
CA THR A 37 -22.19 3.21 24.52
C THR A 37 -21.32 3.70 23.36
N ASN A 38 -20.08 4.10 23.66
CA ASN A 38 -19.09 4.40 22.64
C ASN A 38 -18.75 3.19 21.76
N ASP A 39 -18.73 2.00 22.32
CA ASP A 39 -18.52 0.75 21.56
C ASP A 39 -19.62 0.50 20.55
N ASP A 40 -20.88 0.84 20.87
CA ASP A 40 -21.99 0.71 19.93
C ASP A 40 -21.88 1.72 18.79
N THR A 41 -21.44 2.94 19.10
CA THR A 41 -21.14 3.96 18.11
C THR A 41 -20.01 3.49 17.17
N GLU A 42 -18.95 2.90 17.72
CA GLU A 42 -17.83 2.36 16.93
C GLU A 42 -18.28 1.22 16.01
N LYS A 43 -19.09 0.30 16.53
CA LYS A 43 -19.66 -0.79 15.72
C LYS A 43 -20.53 -0.26 14.57
N GLU A 44 -21.30 0.80 14.78
CA GLU A 44 -22.11 1.38 13.72
C GLU A 44 -21.22 2.09 12.68
N PHE A 45 -20.13 2.77 13.08
CA PHE A 45 -19.15 3.28 12.14
C PHE A 45 -18.52 2.17 11.31
N HIS A 46 -18.13 1.05 11.91
CA HIS A 46 -17.59 -0.10 11.18
C HIS A 46 -18.61 -0.62 10.14
N LYS A 47 -19.89 -0.68 10.51
CA LYS A 47 -20.93 -1.09 9.58
C LYS A 47 -21.08 -0.09 8.41
N LEU A 48 -21.06 1.23 8.68
CA LEU A 48 -21.10 2.25 7.64
C LEU A 48 -19.88 2.17 6.70
N ILE A 49 -18.68 1.88 7.25
CA ILE A 49 -17.47 1.65 6.45
C ILE A 49 -17.65 0.41 5.59
N MET A 50 -18.12 -0.70 6.16
CA MET A 50 -18.39 -1.94 5.40
C MET A 50 -19.46 -1.72 4.32
N ASP A 51 -20.47 -0.91 4.58
CA ASP A 51 -21.48 -0.55 3.56
C ASP A 51 -20.88 0.17 2.36
N SER A 52 -19.75 0.88 2.53
CA SER A 52 -19.03 1.49 1.43
C SER A 52 -18.39 0.46 0.47
N PHE A 53 -18.25 -0.79 0.91
CA PHE A 53 -17.72 -1.91 0.15
C PHE A 53 -18.79 -2.87 -0.37
N LYS A 54 -20.05 -2.45 -0.41
CA LYS A 54 -21.11 -3.23 -1.04
C LYS A 54 -21.10 -3.09 -2.55
N ASP A 55 -21.23 -4.22 -3.23
CA ASP A 55 -21.51 -4.29 -4.67
C ASP A 55 -22.83 -4.99 -4.92
N LYS A 56 -23.74 -4.33 -5.66
CA LYS A 56 -25.09 -4.84 -5.95
C LYS A 56 -25.82 -5.40 -4.72
N GLY A 57 -25.64 -4.76 -3.56
CA GLY A 57 -26.25 -5.14 -2.30
C GLY A 57 -25.50 -6.18 -1.48
N ASN A 58 -24.46 -6.80 -2.01
CA ASN A 58 -23.64 -7.80 -1.32
C ASN A 58 -22.35 -7.21 -0.79
N TYR A 59 -21.92 -7.62 0.41
CA TYR A 59 -20.62 -7.28 0.93
C TYR A 59 -19.52 -7.98 0.14
N LEU A 60 -18.45 -7.24 -0.13
CA LEU A 60 -17.23 -7.83 -0.65
C LEU A 60 -16.55 -8.67 0.44
N ASN A 61 -16.06 -9.83 0.09
CA ASN A 61 -15.32 -10.73 0.99
C ASN A 61 -13.81 -10.68 0.68
N ALA A 62 -13.00 -11.34 1.51
CA ALA A 62 -11.54 -11.39 1.33
C ALA A 62 -11.11 -11.91 -0.04
N ALA A 63 -11.78 -12.94 -0.55
CA ALA A 63 -11.48 -13.47 -1.89
C ALA A 63 -11.82 -12.47 -3.01
N SER A 64 -12.80 -11.58 -2.78
CA SER A 64 -13.09 -10.48 -3.71
C SER A 64 -12.00 -9.40 -3.69
N ILE A 65 -11.33 -9.20 -2.56
CA ILE A 65 -10.25 -8.20 -2.43
C ILE A 65 -9.05 -8.60 -3.30
N ASP A 66 -8.71 -9.87 -3.34
CA ASP A 66 -7.62 -10.37 -4.20
C ASP A 66 -7.89 -10.18 -5.70
N GLY A 67 -9.16 -10.05 -6.08
CA GLY A 67 -9.61 -9.76 -7.44
C GLY A 67 -9.73 -8.25 -7.75
N PHE A 68 -9.40 -7.38 -6.82
CA PHE A 68 -9.44 -5.94 -7.09
C PHE A 68 -8.23 -5.53 -7.93
N GLU A 69 -8.52 -4.91 -9.06
CA GLU A 69 -7.52 -4.44 -10.00
C GLU A 69 -7.54 -2.92 -10.10
N TYR A 70 -6.45 -2.38 -10.63
CA TYR A 70 -6.31 -0.95 -10.96
C TYR A 70 -7.57 -0.43 -11.68
N GLY A 71 -8.02 0.77 -11.27
CA GLY A 71 -9.24 1.39 -11.82
C GLY A 71 -10.55 1.01 -11.11
N SER A 72 -10.56 0.02 -10.22
CA SER A 72 -11.73 -0.26 -9.40
C SER A 72 -11.93 0.82 -8.32
N LYS A 73 -13.17 1.33 -8.18
CA LYS A 73 -13.52 2.26 -7.09
C LYS A 73 -13.25 1.68 -5.69
N TYR A 74 -13.24 0.36 -5.55
CA TYR A 74 -12.99 -0.32 -4.27
C TYR A 74 -11.51 -0.33 -3.91
N VAL A 75 -10.60 -0.34 -4.89
CA VAL A 75 -9.16 -0.19 -4.67
C VAL A 75 -8.88 1.16 -4.00
N PHE A 76 -9.39 2.25 -4.56
CA PHE A 76 -9.22 3.58 -3.96
C PHE A 76 -9.73 3.63 -2.51
N ARG A 77 -10.95 3.12 -2.26
CA ARG A 77 -11.54 3.10 -0.93
C ARG A 77 -10.72 2.30 0.07
N LEU A 78 -10.22 1.14 -0.34
CA LEU A 78 -9.44 0.26 0.52
C LEU A 78 -8.05 0.85 0.83
N LEU A 79 -7.36 1.40 -0.17
CA LEU A 79 -6.08 2.09 0.02
C LEU A 79 -6.22 3.33 0.91
N LEU A 80 -7.29 4.11 0.72
CA LEU A 80 -7.59 5.24 1.61
C LEU A 80 -7.85 4.77 3.04
N LEU A 81 -8.67 3.73 3.23
CA LEU A 81 -8.93 3.16 4.56
C LEU A 81 -7.65 2.67 5.22
N PHE A 82 -6.78 2.01 4.47
CA PHE A 82 -5.48 1.55 4.96
C PHE A 82 -4.60 2.73 5.44
N ASN A 83 -4.52 3.82 4.68
CA ASN A 83 -3.76 5.00 5.05
C ASN A 83 -4.35 5.70 6.30
N VAL A 84 -5.68 5.81 6.38
CA VAL A 84 -6.40 6.38 7.52
C VAL A 84 -6.15 5.54 8.79
N GLU A 85 -6.30 4.21 8.70
CA GLU A 85 -6.08 3.30 9.81
C GLU A 85 -4.61 3.27 10.26
N THR A 86 -3.66 3.30 9.33
CA THR A 86 -2.24 3.39 9.64
C THR A 86 -1.91 4.66 10.43
N SER A 87 -2.47 5.80 10.04
CA SER A 87 -2.31 7.06 10.76
C SER A 87 -2.93 6.98 12.16
N ARG A 88 -4.13 6.41 12.27
CA ARG A 88 -4.82 6.21 13.54
C ARG A 88 -4.02 5.34 14.51
N GLN A 89 -3.51 4.21 14.04
CA GLN A 89 -2.71 3.29 14.84
C GLN A 89 -1.40 3.91 15.34
N LYS A 90 -0.81 4.83 14.56
CA LYS A 90 0.36 5.61 14.96
C LYS A 90 0.02 6.80 15.87
N GLY A 91 -1.24 6.97 16.28
CA GLY A 91 -1.71 8.11 17.09
C GLY A 91 -1.72 9.44 16.34
N GLN A 92 -1.58 9.42 15.02
CA GLN A 92 -1.56 10.60 14.15
C GLN A 92 -2.95 10.87 13.59
N ARG A 93 -3.23 12.13 13.22
CA ARG A 93 -4.42 12.49 12.44
C ARG A 93 -4.12 12.39 10.97
N PHE A 94 -4.94 11.64 10.21
CA PHE A 94 -4.88 11.69 8.76
C PHE A 94 -5.29 13.08 8.26
N ALA A 95 -4.53 13.64 7.33
CA ALA A 95 -4.69 15.02 6.86
C ALA A 95 -5.82 15.14 5.81
N PHE A 96 -7.09 14.95 6.22
CA PHE A 96 -8.23 15.00 5.30
C PHE A 96 -8.36 16.33 4.56
N ASP A 97 -7.94 17.45 5.17
CA ASP A 97 -7.98 18.76 4.50
C ASP A 97 -7.03 18.81 3.30
N SER A 98 -5.82 18.26 3.45
CA SER A 98 -4.87 18.13 2.34
C SER A 98 -5.37 17.11 1.32
N PHE A 99 -5.90 15.97 1.80
CA PHE A 99 -6.48 14.94 0.96
C PHE A 99 -7.60 15.49 0.05
N LYS A 100 -8.50 16.34 0.56
CA LYS A 100 -9.58 16.94 -0.23
C LYS A 100 -9.12 18.04 -1.18
N LYS A 101 -8.00 18.72 -0.89
CA LYS A 101 -7.47 19.83 -1.70
C LYS A 101 -6.52 19.36 -2.79
N GLU A 102 -5.81 18.30 -2.54
CA GLU A 102 -4.81 17.75 -3.44
C GLU A 102 -5.40 16.61 -4.28
N LYS A 103 -4.88 16.46 -5.47
CA LYS A 103 -5.22 15.30 -6.30
C LYS A 103 -4.43 14.09 -5.79
N TRP A 104 -5.12 12.97 -5.59
CA TRP A 104 -4.54 11.70 -5.20
C TRP A 104 -4.75 10.69 -6.30
N ASP A 105 -3.70 9.97 -6.65
CA ASP A 105 -3.72 8.96 -7.70
C ASP A 105 -3.30 7.60 -7.12
N ILE A 106 -3.81 6.53 -7.75
CA ILE A 106 -3.38 5.17 -7.46
C ILE A 106 -2.16 4.88 -8.32
N GLU A 107 -1.07 4.46 -7.68
CA GLU A 107 0.19 4.16 -8.34
C GLU A 107 0.63 2.72 -8.09
N HIS A 108 1.34 2.17 -9.06
CA HIS A 108 1.94 0.85 -8.94
C HIS A 108 3.24 0.95 -8.12
N ILE A 109 3.35 0.12 -7.07
CA ILE A 109 4.57 0.01 -6.25
C ILE A 109 5.71 -0.58 -7.10
N ASP A 110 5.41 -1.66 -7.84
CA ASP A 110 6.28 -2.19 -8.88
C ASP A 110 5.76 -1.72 -10.24
N SER A 111 6.49 -0.81 -10.87
CA SER A 111 6.11 -0.18 -12.13
C SER A 111 5.83 -1.23 -13.21
N GLN A 112 4.73 -1.04 -13.96
CA GLN A 112 4.45 -1.83 -15.17
C GLN A 112 5.51 -1.61 -16.27
N ASN A 113 6.09 -0.42 -16.31
CA ASN A 113 7.23 -0.13 -17.15
C ASN A 113 8.50 -0.43 -16.37
N ASN A 114 9.15 -1.53 -16.69
CA ASN A 114 10.55 -1.77 -16.37
C ASN A 114 11.41 -0.79 -17.21
N ALA A 115 11.19 0.53 -17.04
CA ALA A 115 12.13 1.52 -17.51
C ALA A 115 13.43 1.20 -16.76
N SER A 116 14.37 0.62 -17.48
CA SER A 116 15.70 0.34 -16.92
C SER A 116 16.20 1.65 -16.36
N LEU A 117 16.46 1.68 -15.05
CA LEU A 117 17.11 2.82 -14.45
C LEU A 117 18.35 3.14 -15.27
N VAL A 118 18.38 4.34 -15.84
CA VAL A 118 19.45 4.72 -16.79
C VAL A 118 20.59 5.39 -16.04
N GLU A 119 20.23 6.23 -15.07
CA GLU A 119 21.19 7.01 -14.31
C GLU A 119 21.92 6.16 -13.28
N HIS A 120 23.21 6.38 -13.16
CA HIS A 120 24.08 5.63 -12.24
C HIS A 120 23.64 5.75 -10.78
N GLU A 121 23.25 6.96 -10.37
CA GLU A 121 22.79 7.23 -9.00
C GLU A 121 21.51 6.52 -8.65
N ASP A 122 20.55 6.44 -9.58
CA ASP A 122 19.28 5.74 -9.38
C ASP A 122 19.49 4.23 -9.26
N ARG A 123 20.39 3.66 -10.07
CA ARG A 123 20.80 2.25 -9.98
C ARG A 123 21.47 1.94 -8.64
N LEU A 124 22.33 2.83 -8.17
CA LEU A 124 22.99 2.67 -6.88
C LEU A 124 21.99 2.75 -5.73
N ARG A 125 21.06 3.70 -5.79
CA ARG A 125 19.96 3.80 -4.82
C ARG A 125 19.11 2.54 -4.81
N TRP A 126 18.77 2.01 -5.98
CA TRP A 126 18.04 0.75 -6.11
C TRP A 126 18.81 -0.43 -5.47
N LEU A 127 20.09 -0.57 -5.75
CA LEU A 127 20.94 -1.61 -5.16
C LEU A 127 20.95 -1.54 -3.62
N ASN A 128 21.08 -0.33 -3.06
CA ASN A 128 21.07 -0.13 -1.61
C ASN A 128 19.69 -0.49 -0.99
N ASN A 129 18.61 -0.17 -1.66
CA ASN A 129 17.25 -0.54 -1.22
C ASN A 129 17.06 -2.07 -1.27
N VAL A 130 17.51 -2.72 -2.34
CA VAL A 130 17.49 -4.19 -2.46
C VAL A 130 18.31 -4.83 -1.34
N ALA A 131 19.53 -4.34 -1.08
CA ALA A 131 20.38 -4.83 0.01
C ALA A 131 19.66 -4.70 1.37
N TYR A 132 19.00 -3.58 1.63
CA TYR A 132 18.26 -3.37 2.87
C TYR A 132 17.13 -4.42 3.04
N ILE A 133 16.30 -4.63 2.00
CA ILE A 133 15.20 -5.58 2.04
C ILE A 133 15.71 -7.02 2.20
N LEU A 134 16.68 -7.43 1.38
CA LEU A 134 17.29 -8.75 1.47
C LEU A 134 18.00 -8.98 2.81
N GLY A 135 18.56 -7.93 3.40
CA GLY A 135 19.14 -7.95 4.74
C GLY A 135 18.12 -8.27 5.82
N ILE A 136 16.89 -7.78 5.71
CA ILE A 136 15.76 -8.12 6.58
C ILE A 136 15.34 -9.57 6.34
N GLU A 137 15.06 -9.95 5.10
CA GLU A 137 14.59 -11.30 4.75
C GLU A 137 15.61 -12.39 5.09
N SER A 138 16.93 -12.10 4.97
CA SER A 138 17.99 -13.01 5.34
C SER A 138 18.03 -13.38 6.84
N LYS A 139 17.31 -12.62 7.67
CA LYS A 139 17.15 -12.87 9.12
C LYS A 139 15.88 -13.64 9.44
N LEU A 140 14.90 -13.67 8.53
CA LEU A 140 13.64 -14.39 8.70
C LEU A 140 13.87 -15.89 8.46
N ASN A 141 13.26 -16.76 9.31
CA ASN A 141 13.47 -18.20 9.22
C ASN A 141 12.98 -18.79 7.90
N GLU A 142 11.89 -18.29 7.35
CA GLU A 142 11.25 -18.82 6.14
C GLU A 142 12.03 -18.51 4.85
N ARG A 143 12.72 -17.37 4.77
CA ARG A 143 13.44 -16.93 3.56
C ARG A 143 14.96 -16.85 3.71
N LYS A 144 15.48 -17.20 4.87
CA LYS A 144 16.91 -17.09 5.19
C LYS A 144 17.82 -17.83 4.20
N ALA A 145 17.44 -19.02 3.79
CA ALA A 145 18.23 -19.88 2.93
C ALA A 145 18.40 -19.31 1.50
N THR A 146 17.37 -18.62 1.00
CA THR A 146 17.34 -18.07 -0.37
C THR A 146 17.73 -16.60 -0.43
N ALA A 147 17.34 -15.81 0.57
CA ALA A 147 17.66 -14.38 0.64
C ALA A 147 19.13 -14.11 0.95
N LYS A 148 19.76 -14.90 1.82
CA LYS A 148 21.13 -14.65 2.29
C LYS A 148 22.19 -14.71 1.18
N PRO A 149 22.19 -15.69 0.26
CA PRO A 149 23.11 -15.70 -0.88
C PRO A 149 22.94 -14.45 -1.75
N LEU A 150 21.71 -14.07 -2.03
CA LEU A 150 21.42 -12.90 -2.87
C LEU A 150 21.81 -11.60 -2.18
N TYR A 151 21.58 -11.49 -0.86
CA TYR A 151 22.07 -10.39 -0.04
C TYR A 151 23.59 -10.24 -0.11
N ASN A 152 24.34 -11.34 0.10
CA ASN A 152 25.81 -11.33 0.03
C ASN A 152 26.28 -10.88 -1.36
N LYS A 153 25.66 -11.41 -2.42
CA LYS A 153 25.96 -11.02 -3.80
C LYS A 153 25.71 -9.52 -4.03
N CYS A 154 24.62 -8.98 -3.48
CA CYS A 154 24.32 -7.55 -3.55
C CYS A 154 25.39 -6.71 -2.84
N MET A 155 25.77 -7.10 -1.62
CA MET A 155 26.79 -6.39 -0.82
C MET A 155 28.18 -6.43 -1.48
N ASP A 156 28.51 -7.51 -2.18
CA ASP A 156 29.78 -7.61 -2.95
C ASP A 156 29.74 -6.80 -4.25
N PHE A 157 28.54 -6.57 -4.79
CA PHE A 157 28.35 -5.88 -6.06
C PHE A 157 28.34 -4.35 -5.91
N ILE A 158 27.73 -3.81 -4.83
CA ILE A 158 27.61 -2.36 -4.60
C ILE A 158 28.95 -1.64 -4.70
N PRO A 159 30.05 -2.03 -3.98
CA PRO A 159 31.34 -1.34 -4.06
C PRO A 159 31.96 -1.39 -5.45
N LYS A 160 31.77 -2.49 -6.17
CA LYS A 160 32.26 -2.64 -7.53
C LYS A 160 31.54 -1.72 -8.49
N TYR A 161 30.23 -1.57 -8.28
CA TYR A 161 29.40 -0.67 -9.06
C TYR A 161 29.73 0.80 -8.78
N GLU A 162 29.92 1.19 -7.52
CA GLU A 162 30.35 2.52 -7.11
C GLU A 162 31.72 2.91 -7.71
N ALA A 163 32.67 1.99 -7.67
CA ALA A 163 34.02 2.24 -8.17
C ALA A 163 34.11 2.33 -9.70
N ASN A 164 33.17 1.77 -10.43
CA ASN A 164 33.25 1.61 -11.88
C ASN A 164 32.16 2.42 -12.60
N LEU A 165 32.31 3.74 -12.55
CA LEU A 165 31.35 4.72 -13.08
C LEU A 165 31.04 4.60 -14.58
N ARG A 166 31.83 3.89 -15.40
CA ARG A 166 31.67 3.83 -16.87
C ARG A 166 32.30 2.61 -17.55
N GLY A 167 32.25 1.42 -16.97
CA GLY A 167 32.77 0.22 -17.59
C GLY A 167 31.73 -0.62 -18.33
N THR A 168 31.99 -0.97 -19.59
CA THR A 168 31.05 -1.73 -20.46
C THR A 168 30.64 -3.11 -19.94
N GLY A 169 31.33 -3.67 -18.95
CA GLY A 169 30.96 -4.94 -18.33
C GLY A 169 30.04 -4.82 -17.13
N ILE A 170 30.02 -3.67 -16.43
CA ILE A 170 29.28 -3.50 -15.19
C ILE A 170 27.78 -3.36 -15.45
N ASP A 171 27.38 -2.74 -16.56
CA ASP A 171 25.97 -2.59 -16.95
C ASP A 171 25.32 -3.95 -17.20
N LYS A 172 26.03 -4.86 -17.83
CA LYS A 172 25.54 -6.23 -18.03
C LYS A 172 25.39 -6.96 -16.69
N GLN A 173 26.38 -6.85 -15.80
CA GLN A 173 26.33 -7.46 -14.48
C GLN A 173 25.18 -6.89 -13.66
N TYR A 174 24.93 -5.57 -13.74
CA TYR A 174 23.79 -4.93 -13.11
C TYR A 174 22.47 -5.50 -13.64
N THR A 175 22.31 -5.57 -14.97
CA THR A 175 21.11 -6.09 -15.61
C THR A 175 20.85 -7.56 -15.23
N ASP A 176 21.90 -8.38 -15.20
CA ASP A 176 21.78 -9.79 -14.82
C ASP A 176 21.42 -9.92 -13.33
N PHE A 177 22.01 -9.09 -12.47
CA PHE A 177 21.64 -9.05 -11.05
C PHE A 177 20.20 -8.57 -10.82
N CYS A 178 19.73 -7.57 -11.56
CA CYS A 178 18.33 -7.13 -11.51
C CYS A 178 17.36 -8.29 -11.83
N LYS A 179 17.68 -9.11 -12.84
CA LYS A 179 16.84 -10.27 -13.18
C LYS A 179 16.76 -11.28 -12.03
N GLU A 180 17.91 -11.61 -11.41
CA GLU A 180 17.91 -12.53 -10.26
C GLU A 180 17.08 -11.99 -9.08
N VAL A 181 17.19 -10.69 -8.80
CA VAL A 181 16.40 -10.04 -7.75
C VAL A 181 14.91 -10.09 -8.08
N LEU A 182 14.53 -9.76 -9.32
CA LEU A 182 13.15 -9.83 -9.77
C LEU A 182 12.61 -11.26 -9.72
N GLU A 183 13.39 -12.26 -10.14
CA GLU A 183 13.03 -13.67 -10.04
C GLU A 183 12.83 -14.09 -8.59
N TYR A 184 13.72 -13.69 -7.68
CA TYR A 184 13.61 -13.98 -6.26
C TYR A 184 12.30 -13.42 -5.67
N PHE A 185 11.97 -12.15 -5.94
CA PHE A 185 10.74 -11.55 -5.45
C PHE A 185 9.49 -12.07 -6.18
N SER A 186 9.63 -12.54 -7.41
CA SER A 186 8.54 -13.14 -8.20
C SER A 186 8.27 -14.59 -7.86
N ALA A 187 9.22 -15.32 -7.27
CA ALA A 187 9.10 -16.75 -6.95
C ALA A 187 8.49 -17.04 -5.58
N GLY A 188 8.25 -16.03 -4.73
CA GLY A 188 7.64 -16.21 -3.41
C GLY A 188 6.13 -16.43 -3.49
N ASP A 189 5.54 -17.05 -2.45
CA ASP A 189 4.08 -17.18 -2.30
C ASP A 189 3.33 -15.84 -2.31
N GLY A 190 4.06 -14.72 -2.16
CA GLY A 190 3.58 -13.36 -2.31
C GLY A 190 3.91 -12.71 -3.66
N ALA A 191 4.34 -13.49 -4.67
CA ALA A 191 4.61 -12.96 -5.99
C ALA A 191 3.37 -12.24 -6.55
N ILE A 192 3.56 -10.99 -6.94
CA ILE A 192 2.51 -10.19 -7.59
C ILE A 192 2.27 -10.80 -8.98
N LYS A 193 1.37 -11.80 -9.02
CA LYS A 193 0.99 -12.48 -10.26
C LYS A 193 0.29 -11.54 -11.24
N ASN A 194 -0.37 -10.53 -10.73
CA ASN A 194 -1.04 -9.48 -11.48
C ASN A 194 -0.54 -8.13 -10.98
N LYS A 195 0.14 -7.37 -11.84
CA LYS A 195 0.67 -6.03 -11.51
C LYS A 195 -0.43 -5.04 -11.13
N ASP A 196 -1.63 -5.24 -11.62
CA ASP A 196 -2.82 -4.44 -11.31
C ASP A 196 -3.51 -4.86 -9.99
N SER A 197 -3.01 -5.91 -9.33
CA SER A 197 -3.57 -6.37 -8.05
C SER A 197 -3.36 -5.34 -6.94
N ILE A 198 -4.28 -5.28 -6.00
CA ILE A 198 -4.24 -4.32 -4.88
C ILE A 198 -2.95 -4.38 -4.07
N GLY A 199 -2.31 -5.56 -4.00
CA GLY A 199 -1.03 -5.75 -3.31
C GLY A 199 0.15 -4.99 -3.95
N ASN A 200 -0.01 -4.56 -5.20
CA ASN A 200 0.97 -3.75 -5.94
C ASN A 200 0.58 -2.27 -6.06
N LEU A 201 -0.46 -1.84 -5.39
CA LEU A 201 -1.00 -0.49 -5.54
C LEU A 201 -0.82 0.32 -4.26
N SER A 202 -0.55 1.61 -4.41
CA SER A 202 -0.54 2.58 -3.33
C SER A 202 -1.34 3.82 -3.72
N LEU A 203 -1.81 4.55 -2.72
CA LEU A 203 -2.49 5.83 -2.90
C LEU A 203 -1.53 6.94 -2.50
N LEU A 204 -1.12 7.75 -3.47
CA LEU A 204 -0.15 8.81 -3.31
C LEU A 204 -0.75 10.16 -3.72
N ASP A 205 -0.32 11.22 -3.06
CA ASP A 205 -0.60 12.57 -3.54
C ASP A 205 0.20 12.87 -4.82
N TYR A 206 -0.38 13.72 -5.67
CA TYR A 206 0.18 14.05 -6.98
C TYR A 206 1.60 14.63 -6.96
N LYS A 207 2.01 15.31 -5.88
CA LYS A 207 3.36 15.85 -5.75
C LYS A 207 4.35 14.75 -5.47
N THR A 208 4.07 13.92 -4.46
CA THR A 208 4.89 12.75 -4.12
C THR A 208 5.07 11.83 -5.33
N ASN A 209 4.01 11.63 -6.13
CA ASN A 209 4.05 10.77 -7.31
C ASN A 209 4.93 11.31 -8.45
N ARG A 210 5.19 12.59 -8.53
CA ARG A 210 6.01 13.21 -9.59
C ARG A 210 7.45 13.52 -9.19
N GLU A 211 7.79 13.36 -7.91
CA GLU A 211 9.15 13.54 -7.41
C GLU A 211 10.01 12.27 -7.53
N TYR A 212 9.40 11.17 -7.99
CA TYR A 212 10.01 9.88 -8.32
C TYR A 212 9.80 9.53 -9.79
#